data_51601f2c1f371677f511eec41f64d91e
#
_entry.id   51601f2c1f371677f511eec41f64d91e
#
_cell.length_a   1.000
_cell.length_b   1.000
_cell.length_c   1.000
_cell.angle_alpha   90.00
_cell.angle_beta   90.00
_cell.angle_gamma   90.00
#
_symmetry.space_group_name_H-M   'P 1'
#
loop_
_entity.id
_entity.type
_entity.pdbx_description
1 polymer ?
#
loop_
_entity_poly.entity_id
_entity_poly.type
_entity_poly.pdbx_seq_one_letter_code
_entity_poly.pdbx_strand_id
1 'polypeptide(L)'
;NKAGWRFILTIRENYKEQVKSLLEEQDLTDFEYIDIPLLNDKELEDILEKNQRKIPVQPHLYKDLHNLFYLAKYLECTTSTNISLTQFRDQIWNIKVRGMGIEDLANQEKREQCFLRMVQTQLEKGNYIIPKENLDYNSVSELIKEGIVAVDGFYGYYIAHDLYTDLALVKLIDRIWHKTQNVKDFFEGLPDDIRHQNAFCKWFSVLLETDSLNLADEFIEQMFEGLSYERYTNAIVASVLSSSNCGKHFFEEYSCELKNNNYKWLSKVLRILMISCQRLHSYVTY
;
A
#
# COMPACT_ATOMS: atom_id res chain seq x y z
N ASN A 1 13.18 -37.19 10.84
CA ASN A 1 12.86 -37.22 9.41
C ASN A 1 13.37 -38.49 8.76
N LYS A 2 12.58 -39.61 8.80
CA LYS A 2 12.97 -40.92 8.26
C LYS A 2 12.97 -40.96 6.71
N ALA A 3 12.46 -39.93 6.03
CA ALA A 3 12.26 -39.93 4.58
C ALA A 3 13.25 -39.04 3.80
N GLY A 4 14.15 -38.28 4.46
CA GLY A 4 15.13 -37.42 3.81
C GLY A 4 14.54 -36.19 3.07
N TRP A 5 13.29 -35.84 3.32
CA TRP A 5 12.64 -34.69 2.71
C TRP A 5 13.21 -33.37 3.30
N ARG A 6 13.47 -32.43 2.41
CA ARG A 6 13.78 -31.02 2.78
C ARG A 6 12.65 -30.15 2.30
N PHE A 7 12.18 -29.26 3.16
CA PHE A 7 11.14 -28.29 2.84
C PHE A 7 11.75 -26.89 2.86
N ILE A 8 11.36 -26.05 1.94
CA ILE A 8 11.63 -24.62 1.95
C ILE A 8 10.29 -23.94 2.16
N LEU A 9 10.16 -23.18 3.24
CA LEU A 9 8.99 -22.42 3.56
C LEU A 9 9.34 -20.93 3.44
N THR A 10 8.65 -20.20 2.57
CA THR A 10 8.79 -18.75 2.45
C THR A 10 7.75 -18.07 3.32
N ILE A 11 8.20 -17.19 4.20
CA ILE A 11 7.34 -16.43 5.12
C ILE A 11 7.73 -14.96 5.08
N ARG A 12 6.82 -14.09 5.46
CA ARG A 12 7.13 -12.68 5.70
C ARG A 12 7.64 -12.50 7.12
N GLU A 13 8.52 -11.52 7.31
CA GLU A 13 9.14 -11.27 8.60
C GLU A 13 8.13 -11.04 9.73
N ASN A 14 7.05 -10.32 9.47
CA ASN A 14 5.98 -10.07 10.45
C ASN A 14 5.20 -11.32 10.89
N TYR A 15 5.34 -12.45 10.19
CA TYR A 15 4.76 -13.75 10.56
C TYR A 15 5.79 -14.74 11.11
N LYS A 16 7.06 -14.35 11.18
CA LYS A 16 8.17 -15.21 11.57
C LYS A 16 7.93 -15.91 12.91
N GLU A 17 7.61 -15.14 13.95
CA GLU A 17 7.37 -15.69 15.29
C GLU A 17 6.13 -16.58 15.35
N GLN A 18 5.07 -16.22 14.65
CA GLN A 18 3.85 -17.02 14.59
C GLN A 18 4.07 -18.36 13.89
N VAL A 19 4.79 -18.36 12.76
CA VAL A 19 5.11 -19.59 12.02
C VAL A 19 6.08 -20.45 12.83
N LYS A 20 7.05 -19.83 13.52
CA LYS A 20 7.95 -20.53 14.41
C LYS A 20 7.19 -21.29 15.50
N SER A 21 6.28 -20.62 16.20
CA SER A 21 5.43 -21.25 17.23
C SER A 21 4.63 -22.44 16.67
N LEU A 22 4.02 -22.26 15.49
CA LEU A 22 3.28 -23.34 14.83
C LEU A 22 4.15 -24.55 14.44
N LEU A 23 5.39 -24.31 14.00
CA LEU A 23 6.34 -25.38 13.68
C LEU A 23 6.79 -26.11 14.94
N GLU A 24 7.07 -25.38 16.02
CA GLU A 24 7.44 -25.96 17.33
C GLU A 24 6.31 -26.80 17.93
N GLU A 25 5.05 -26.37 17.80
CA GLU A 25 3.86 -27.14 18.21
C GLU A 25 3.73 -28.49 17.47
N GLN A 26 4.32 -28.58 16.27
CA GLN A 26 4.35 -29.81 15.46
C GLN A 26 5.66 -30.59 15.60
N ASP A 27 6.45 -30.34 16.64
CA ASP A 27 7.77 -30.93 16.86
C ASP A 27 8.78 -30.73 15.70
N LEU A 28 8.57 -29.70 14.87
CA LEU A 28 9.47 -29.32 13.78
C LEU A 28 10.43 -28.24 14.29
N THR A 29 11.50 -28.66 14.94
CA THR A 29 12.48 -27.74 15.56
C THR A 29 13.79 -27.62 14.80
N ASP A 30 14.05 -28.51 13.84
CA ASP A 30 15.28 -28.53 13.03
C ASP A 30 15.05 -27.75 11.72
N PHE A 31 15.09 -26.39 11.84
CA PHE A 31 14.98 -25.48 10.70
C PHE A 31 15.99 -24.34 10.81
N GLU A 32 16.44 -23.85 9.67
CA GLU A 32 17.31 -22.71 9.51
C GLU A 32 16.55 -21.55 8.86
N TYR A 33 16.70 -20.35 9.41
CA TYR A 33 16.17 -19.13 8.82
C TYR A 33 17.19 -18.53 7.86
N ILE A 34 16.74 -18.25 6.64
CA ILE A 34 17.49 -17.52 5.63
C ILE A 34 16.74 -16.23 5.37
N ASP A 35 17.23 -15.12 5.88
CA ASP A 35 16.66 -13.81 5.58
C ASP A 35 17.09 -13.39 4.17
N ILE A 36 16.11 -12.91 3.37
CA ILE A 36 16.38 -12.32 2.06
C ILE A 36 16.43 -10.80 2.27
N PRO A 37 17.62 -10.19 2.28
CA PRO A 37 17.75 -8.76 2.50
C PRO A 37 17.20 -7.95 1.32
N LEU A 38 16.94 -6.68 1.54
CA LEU A 38 16.76 -5.72 0.46
C LEU A 38 18.06 -5.59 -0.33
N LEU A 39 17.97 -5.28 -1.61
CA LEU A 39 19.12 -4.97 -2.42
C LEU A 39 19.88 -3.77 -1.85
N ASN A 40 21.20 -3.78 -1.90
CA ASN A 40 21.98 -2.58 -1.68
C ASN A 40 22.04 -1.72 -2.96
N ASP A 41 22.53 -0.48 -2.84
CA ASP A 41 22.57 0.48 -3.96
C ASP A 41 23.31 -0.11 -5.17
N LYS A 42 24.47 -0.74 -4.95
CA LYS A 42 25.28 -1.32 -6.03
C LYS A 42 24.57 -2.47 -6.74
N GLU A 43 23.92 -3.35 -5.98
CA GLU A 43 23.15 -4.46 -6.57
C GLU A 43 21.97 -3.95 -7.40
N LEU A 44 21.27 -2.92 -6.90
CA LEU A 44 20.18 -2.28 -7.63
C LEU A 44 20.68 -1.63 -8.92
N GLU A 45 21.75 -0.85 -8.85
CA GLU A 45 22.38 -0.20 -10.01
C GLU A 45 22.84 -1.22 -11.07
N ASP A 46 23.54 -2.28 -10.63
CA ASP A 46 23.99 -3.37 -11.50
C ASP A 46 22.82 -4.07 -12.23
N ILE A 47 21.69 -4.28 -11.54
CA ILE A 47 20.50 -4.88 -12.14
C ILE A 47 19.85 -3.92 -13.14
N LEU A 48 19.70 -2.64 -12.78
CA LEU A 48 19.13 -1.63 -13.68
C LEU A 48 19.99 -1.48 -14.94
N GLU A 49 21.32 -1.42 -14.83
CA GLU A 49 22.24 -1.33 -15.94
C GLU A 49 22.16 -2.54 -16.87
N LYS A 50 22.18 -3.76 -16.32
CA LYS A 50 22.02 -5.01 -17.09
C LYS A 50 20.70 -5.06 -17.87
N ASN A 51 19.65 -4.42 -17.35
CA ASN A 51 18.35 -4.31 -18.03
C ASN A 51 18.21 -3.04 -18.87
N GLN A 52 19.30 -2.29 -19.09
CA GLN A 52 19.33 -1.04 -19.86
C GLN A 52 18.35 0.02 -19.31
N ARG A 53 18.20 0.05 -18.00
CA ARG A 53 17.37 1.00 -17.25
C ARG A 53 18.25 2.02 -16.55
N LYS A 54 17.80 3.27 -16.51
CA LYS A 54 18.44 4.32 -15.71
C LYS A 54 17.88 4.31 -14.30
N ILE A 55 18.66 4.82 -13.36
CA ILE A 55 18.24 5.04 -11.98
C ILE A 55 17.08 6.04 -11.98
N PRO A 56 15.97 5.73 -11.29
CA PRO A 56 14.86 6.67 -11.13
C PRO A 56 15.29 7.95 -10.42
N VAL A 57 14.82 9.09 -10.92
CA VAL A 57 15.13 10.41 -10.34
C VAL A 57 14.41 10.62 -9.01
N GLN A 58 13.24 10.02 -8.84
CA GLN A 58 12.43 10.19 -7.62
C GLN A 58 12.96 9.32 -6.47
N PRO A 59 13.36 9.93 -5.32
CA PRO A 59 13.97 9.19 -4.21
C PRO A 59 13.07 8.10 -3.59
N HIS A 60 11.77 8.35 -3.50
CA HIS A 60 10.82 7.36 -2.96
C HIS A 60 10.69 6.13 -3.86
N LEU A 61 10.63 6.32 -5.18
CA LEU A 61 10.62 5.21 -6.13
C LEU A 61 11.94 4.43 -6.05
N TYR A 62 13.08 5.12 -6.05
CA TYR A 62 14.39 4.50 -5.91
C TYR A 62 14.47 3.62 -4.65
N LYS A 63 14.01 4.13 -3.51
CA LYS A 63 13.97 3.38 -2.26
C LYS A 63 13.10 2.11 -2.35
N ASP A 64 11.92 2.20 -2.96
CA ASP A 64 11.02 1.06 -3.11
C ASP A 64 11.62 -0.04 -4.01
N LEU A 65 12.48 0.33 -5.00
CA LEU A 65 13.13 -0.62 -5.91
C LEU A 65 14.20 -1.50 -5.26
N HIS A 66 14.65 -1.22 -4.04
CA HIS A 66 15.50 -2.14 -3.28
C HIS A 66 14.76 -3.45 -2.93
N ASN A 67 13.44 -3.44 -2.96
CA ASN A 67 12.63 -4.64 -2.86
C ASN A 67 12.54 -5.33 -4.22
N LEU A 68 12.97 -6.60 -4.30
CA LEU A 68 13.02 -7.40 -5.53
C LEU A 68 11.67 -7.48 -6.26
N PHE A 69 10.57 -7.52 -5.52
CA PHE A 69 9.24 -7.57 -6.15
C PHE A 69 8.90 -6.25 -6.85
N TYR A 70 9.15 -5.10 -6.19
CA TYR A 70 8.96 -3.79 -6.82
C TYR A 70 9.88 -3.60 -8.02
N LEU A 71 11.15 -4.02 -7.91
CA LEU A 71 12.11 -3.96 -9.01
C LEU A 71 11.64 -4.81 -10.21
N ALA A 72 11.19 -6.04 -9.97
CA ALA A 72 10.65 -6.89 -11.03
C ALA A 72 9.47 -6.20 -11.75
N LYS A 73 8.53 -5.59 -10.99
CA LYS A 73 7.40 -4.86 -11.57
C LYS A 73 7.83 -3.58 -12.31
N TYR A 74 8.84 -2.90 -11.81
CA TYR A 74 9.42 -1.74 -12.49
C TYR A 74 10.02 -2.12 -13.86
N LEU A 75 10.80 -3.17 -13.90
CA LEU A 75 11.39 -3.68 -15.15
C LEU A 75 10.32 -4.15 -16.15
N GLU A 76 9.24 -4.74 -15.66
CA GLU A 76 8.15 -5.27 -16.48
C GLU A 76 7.19 -4.19 -16.98
N CYS A 77 6.79 -3.25 -16.15
CA CYS A 77 5.69 -2.32 -16.44
C CYS A 77 6.15 -0.93 -16.92
N THR A 78 7.42 -0.57 -16.76
CA THR A 78 7.89 0.80 -16.98
C THR A 78 8.90 0.88 -18.10
N THR A 79 8.74 1.87 -18.99
CA THR A 79 9.69 2.22 -20.05
C THR A 79 10.40 3.55 -19.81
N SER A 80 9.82 4.42 -18.97
CA SER A 80 10.34 5.75 -18.63
C SER A 80 11.11 5.72 -17.30
N THR A 81 12.18 6.50 -17.22
CA THR A 81 12.97 6.67 -16.00
C THR A 81 12.55 7.87 -15.15
N ASN A 82 11.74 8.76 -15.72
CA ASN A 82 11.27 9.96 -15.05
C ASN A 82 9.78 9.83 -14.71
N ILE A 83 9.46 8.83 -13.89
CA ILE A 83 8.10 8.61 -13.38
C ILE A 83 8.08 8.78 -11.88
N SER A 84 6.94 9.24 -11.38
CA SER A 84 6.69 9.29 -9.94
C SER A 84 6.33 7.89 -9.41
N LEU A 85 6.42 7.71 -8.09
CA LEU A 85 5.96 6.49 -7.44
C LEU A 85 4.47 6.24 -7.71
N THR A 86 3.67 7.30 -7.75
CA THR A 86 2.24 7.24 -8.10
C THR A 86 2.03 6.74 -9.53
N GLN A 87 2.72 7.36 -10.50
CA GLN A 87 2.66 6.92 -11.90
C GLN A 87 3.10 5.47 -12.07
N PHE A 88 4.12 5.03 -11.34
CA PHE A 88 4.53 3.64 -11.33
C PHE A 88 3.44 2.70 -10.82
N ARG A 89 2.80 3.04 -9.71
CA ARG A 89 1.67 2.27 -9.14
C ARG A 89 0.48 2.23 -10.10
N ASP A 90 0.17 3.34 -10.76
CA ASP A 90 -0.88 3.40 -11.78
C ASP A 90 -0.54 2.57 -13.01
N GLN A 91 0.72 2.51 -13.42
CA GLN A 91 1.17 1.63 -14.51
C GLN A 91 0.98 0.15 -14.14
N ILE A 92 1.40 -0.26 -12.94
CA ILE A 92 1.16 -1.63 -12.45
C ILE A 92 -0.35 -1.94 -12.49
N TRP A 93 -1.19 -1.04 -11.97
CA TRP A 93 -2.64 -1.22 -11.97
C TRP A 93 -3.22 -1.37 -13.37
N ASN A 94 -2.88 -0.44 -14.25
CA ASN A 94 -3.40 -0.42 -15.60
C ASN A 94 -2.95 -1.63 -16.43
N ILE A 95 -1.68 -1.98 -16.37
CA ILE A 95 -1.12 -3.09 -17.16
C ILE A 95 -1.55 -4.44 -16.56
N LYS A 96 -1.36 -4.63 -15.25
CA LYS A 96 -1.56 -5.93 -14.61
C LYS A 96 -3.00 -6.19 -14.23
N VAL A 97 -3.65 -5.27 -13.52
CA VAL A 97 -5.03 -5.48 -13.03
C VAL A 97 -6.04 -5.26 -14.14
N ARG A 98 -5.94 -4.17 -14.90
CA ARG A 98 -6.88 -3.86 -15.98
C ARG A 98 -6.57 -4.58 -17.29
N GLY A 99 -5.32 -4.99 -17.53
CA GLY A 99 -4.90 -5.60 -18.80
C GLY A 99 -4.81 -4.58 -19.95
N MET A 100 -4.42 -3.33 -19.64
CA MET A 100 -4.30 -2.27 -20.64
C MET A 100 -3.30 -2.66 -21.74
N GLY A 101 -3.69 -2.47 -22.99
CA GLY A 101 -2.88 -2.86 -24.16
C GLY A 101 -3.19 -4.26 -24.71
N ILE A 102 -3.92 -5.10 -23.95
CA ILE A 102 -4.32 -6.45 -24.36
C ILE A 102 -5.85 -6.53 -24.45
N GLU A 103 -6.55 -5.96 -23.48
CA GLU A 103 -8.00 -6.01 -23.35
C GLU A 103 -8.67 -4.78 -23.94
N ASP A 104 -9.90 -4.94 -24.46
CA ASP A 104 -10.77 -3.80 -24.75
C ASP A 104 -11.26 -3.11 -23.47
N LEU A 105 -11.80 -1.92 -23.59
CA LEU A 105 -12.18 -1.09 -22.44
C LEU A 105 -13.22 -1.77 -21.55
N ALA A 106 -14.20 -2.48 -22.13
CA ALA A 106 -15.25 -3.15 -21.37
C ALA A 106 -14.70 -4.32 -20.53
N ASN A 107 -13.77 -5.09 -21.10
CA ASN A 107 -13.10 -6.17 -20.40
C ASN A 107 -12.12 -5.64 -19.32
N GLN A 108 -11.42 -4.53 -19.60
CA GLN A 108 -10.61 -3.83 -18.59
C GLN A 108 -11.44 -3.46 -17.36
N GLU A 109 -12.63 -2.87 -17.57
CA GLU A 109 -13.53 -2.47 -16.48
C GLU A 109 -14.07 -3.69 -15.71
N LYS A 110 -14.49 -4.74 -16.39
CA LYS A 110 -14.95 -5.99 -15.76
C LYS A 110 -13.88 -6.62 -14.90
N ARG A 111 -12.67 -6.67 -15.42
CA ARG A 111 -11.52 -7.26 -14.75
C ARG A 111 -11.13 -6.46 -13.49
N GLU A 112 -11.11 -5.14 -13.59
CA GLU A 112 -10.92 -4.24 -12.46
C GLU A 112 -12.01 -4.41 -11.40
N GLN A 113 -13.30 -4.44 -11.80
CA GLN A 113 -14.42 -4.64 -10.89
C GLN A 113 -14.34 -6.00 -10.18
N CYS A 114 -14.01 -7.06 -10.92
CA CYS A 114 -13.82 -8.40 -10.37
C CYS A 114 -12.73 -8.40 -9.29
N PHE A 115 -11.59 -7.80 -9.58
CA PHE A 115 -10.48 -7.74 -8.62
C PHE A 115 -10.82 -6.93 -7.38
N LEU A 116 -11.42 -5.75 -7.52
CA LEU A 116 -11.86 -4.93 -6.40
C LEU A 116 -12.86 -5.67 -5.51
N ARG A 117 -13.80 -6.41 -6.12
CA ARG A 117 -14.73 -7.25 -5.36
C ARG A 117 -14.04 -8.36 -4.59
N MET A 118 -13.01 -9.00 -5.18
CA MET A 118 -12.20 -10.00 -4.49
C MET A 118 -11.54 -9.41 -3.25
N VAL A 119 -10.92 -8.23 -3.37
CA VAL A 119 -10.28 -7.53 -2.24
C VAL A 119 -11.31 -7.19 -1.16
N GLN A 120 -12.46 -6.63 -1.52
CA GLN A 120 -13.53 -6.31 -0.57
C GLN A 120 -14.01 -7.57 0.16
N THR A 121 -14.25 -8.67 -0.55
CA THR A 121 -14.66 -9.95 0.06
C THR A 121 -13.63 -10.48 1.04
N GLN A 122 -12.34 -10.37 0.71
CA GLN A 122 -11.25 -10.77 1.60
C GLN A 122 -11.23 -9.93 2.89
N LEU A 123 -11.42 -8.62 2.77
CA LEU A 123 -11.43 -7.71 3.92
C LEU A 123 -12.64 -7.93 4.83
N GLU A 124 -13.85 -8.02 4.25
CA GLU A 124 -15.10 -8.21 4.99
C GLU A 124 -15.12 -9.53 5.77
N LYS A 125 -14.63 -10.61 5.16
CA LYS A 125 -14.61 -11.93 5.79
C LYS A 125 -13.41 -12.15 6.71
N GLY A 126 -12.36 -11.31 6.62
CA GLY A 126 -11.11 -11.52 7.34
C GLY A 126 -10.36 -12.79 6.92
N ASN A 127 -10.78 -13.45 5.84
CA ASN A 127 -10.22 -14.70 5.37
C ASN A 127 -9.22 -14.46 4.26
N TYR A 128 -8.12 -15.23 4.28
CA TYR A 128 -7.13 -15.21 3.22
C TYR A 128 -7.70 -15.76 1.90
N ILE A 129 -8.56 -16.77 1.97
CA ILE A 129 -9.16 -17.44 0.82
C ILE A 129 -10.46 -16.75 0.42
N ILE A 130 -10.56 -16.40 -0.85
CA ILE A 130 -11.72 -15.77 -1.48
C ILE A 130 -12.55 -16.85 -2.17
N PRO A 131 -13.84 -17.01 -1.81
CA PRO A 131 -14.71 -18.02 -2.45
C PRO A 131 -14.85 -17.80 -3.95
N LYS A 132 -15.01 -18.88 -4.70
CA LYS A 132 -15.20 -18.85 -6.17
C LYS A 132 -16.54 -18.25 -6.61
N GLU A 133 -17.49 -18.19 -5.70
CA GLU A 133 -18.86 -17.77 -5.96
C GLU A 133 -18.95 -16.29 -6.33
N ASN A 134 -19.83 -15.96 -7.29
CA ASN A 134 -20.12 -14.60 -7.73
C ASN A 134 -18.93 -13.82 -8.33
N LEU A 135 -17.91 -14.50 -8.81
CA LEU A 135 -16.79 -13.89 -9.53
C LEU A 135 -16.91 -14.17 -11.03
N ASP A 136 -16.50 -13.22 -11.85
CA ASP A 136 -16.42 -13.44 -13.30
C ASP A 136 -15.23 -14.34 -13.65
N TYR A 137 -15.53 -15.55 -14.15
CA TYR A 137 -14.53 -16.56 -14.41
C TYR A 137 -13.44 -16.10 -15.40
N ASN A 138 -13.84 -15.35 -16.44
CA ASN A 138 -12.89 -14.88 -17.45
C ASN A 138 -11.92 -13.86 -16.83
N SER A 139 -12.45 -12.89 -16.11
CA SER A 139 -11.61 -11.91 -15.38
C SER A 139 -10.66 -12.57 -14.40
N VAL A 140 -11.14 -13.55 -13.61
CA VAL A 140 -10.29 -14.29 -12.67
C VAL A 140 -9.21 -15.09 -13.41
N SER A 141 -9.54 -15.73 -14.52
CA SER A 141 -8.57 -16.48 -15.34
C SER A 141 -7.44 -15.59 -15.84
N GLU A 142 -7.75 -14.38 -16.30
CA GLU A 142 -6.75 -13.40 -16.74
C GLU A 142 -5.90 -12.88 -15.56
N LEU A 143 -6.52 -12.61 -14.39
CA LEU A 143 -5.79 -12.22 -13.18
C LEU A 143 -4.82 -13.32 -12.70
N ILE A 144 -5.18 -14.59 -12.88
CA ILE A 144 -4.31 -15.73 -12.58
C ILE A 144 -3.13 -15.79 -13.56
N LYS A 145 -3.36 -15.61 -14.86
CA LYS A 145 -2.29 -15.56 -15.88
C LYS A 145 -1.27 -14.47 -15.59
N GLU A 146 -1.73 -13.31 -15.11
CA GLU A 146 -0.87 -12.20 -14.71
C GLU A 146 -0.18 -12.40 -13.34
N GLY A 147 -0.47 -13.48 -12.64
CA GLY A 147 0.10 -13.77 -11.33
C GLY A 147 -0.37 -12.83 -10.20
N ILE A 148 -1.53 -12.18 -10.38
CA ILE A 148 -2.15 -11.31 -9.35
C ILE A 148 -2.94 -12.14 -8.37
N VAL A 149 -3.63 -13.14 -8.89
CA VAL A 149 -4.47 -14.08 -8.15
C VAL A 149 -3.90 -15.48 -8.33
N ALA A 150 -3.96 -16.29 -7.29
CA ALA A 150 -3.60 -17.69 -7.35
C ALA A 150 -4.75 -18.55 -6.82
N VAL A 151 -4.71 -19.84 -7.18
CA VAL A 151 -5.74 -20.83 -6.81
C VAL A 151 -5.29 -21.54 -5.55
N ASP A 152 -6.16 -21.60 -4.53
CA ASP A 152 -5.98 -22.46 -3.37
C ASP A 152 -6.77 -23.75 -3.54
N GLY A 153 -6.21 -24.68 -4.28
CA GLY A 153 -6.79 -26.01 -4.48
C GLY A 153 -8.28 -25.96 -4.83
N PHE A 154 -9.11 -26.61 -3.98
CA PHE A 154 -10.57 -26.67 -4.14
C PHE A 154 -11.29 -25.50 -3.47
N TYR A 155 -10.65 -24.76 -2.56
CA TYR A 155 -11.33 -23.85 -1.64
C TYR A 155 -11.60 -22.47 -2.20
N GLY A 156 -10.76 -21.95 -3.11
CA GLY A 156 -10.98 -20.61 -3.65
C GLY A 156 -9.76 -20.01 -4.32
N TYR A 157 -9.67 -18.70 -4.19
CA TYR A 157 -8.59 -17.89 -4.72
C TYR A 157 -7.92 -17.12 -3.59
N TYR A 158 -6.70 -16.68 -3.82
CA TYR A 158 -6.03 -15.71 -2.95
C TYR A 158 -5.24 -14.69 -3.77
N ILE A 159 -5.01 -13.53 -3.21
CA ILE A 159 -4.22 -12.47 -3.85
C ILE A 159 -2.75 -12.80 -3.63
N ALA A 160 -2.01 -12.94 -4.72
CA ALA A 160 -0.64 -13.44 -4.71
C ALA A 160 0.36 -12.53 -3.96
N HIS A 161 0.08 -11.22 -3.89
CA HIS A 161 0.96 -10.28 -3.21
C HIS A 161 0.19 -9.06 -2.67
N ASP A 162 0.54 -8.62 -1.43
CA ASP A 162 -0.14 -7.51 -0.74
C ASP A 162 -0.10 -6.19 -1.50
N LEU A 163 0.92 -5.96 -2.34
CA LEU A 163 0.94 -4.78 -3.19
C LEU A 163 -0.37 -4.60 -3.96
N TYR A 164 -0.90 -5.68 -4.52
CA TYR A 164 -2.15 -5.62 -5.28
C TYR A 164 -3.35 -5.28 -4.40
N THR A 165 -3.38 -5.81 -3.18
CA THR A 165 -4.39 -5.42 -2.18
C THR A 165 -4.27 -3.94 -1.83
N ASP A 166 -3.06 -3.46 -1.60
CA ASP A 166 -2.80 -2.05 -1.29
C ASP A 166 -3.23 -1.12 -2.42
N LEU A 167 -2.91 -1.47 -3.68
CA LEU A 167 -3.34 -0.70 -4.84
C LEU A 167 -4.87 -0.69 -4.99
N ALA A 168 -5.51 -1.83 -4.76
CA ALA A 168 -6.97 -1.93 -4.80
C ALA A 168 -7.63 -1.06 -3.72
N LEU A 169 -7.10 -1.05 -2.51
CA LEU A 169 -7.60 -0.21 -1.43
C LEU A 169 -7.51 1.29 -1.76
N VAL A 170 -6.38 1.73 -2.34
CA VAL A 170 -6.25 3.13 -2.82
C VAL A 170 -7.33 3.45 -3.86
N LYS A 171 -7.59 2.54 -4.81
CA LYS A 171 -8.65 2.74 -5.82
C LYS A 171 -10.07 2.71 -5.22
N LEU A 172 -10.30 1.91 -4.19
CA LEU A 172 -11.58 1.90 -3.47
C LEU A 172 -11.81 3.21 -2.72
N ILE A 173 -10.80 3.75 -2.05
CA ILE A 173 -10.85 5.06 -1.39
C ILE A 173 -11.13 6.17 -2.40
N ASP A 174 -10.44 6.17 -3.53
CA ASP A 174 -10.64 7.12 -4.61
C ASP A 174 -12.10 7.08 -5.13
N ARG A 175 -12.67 5.90 -5.27
CA ARG A 175 -14.09 5.73 -5.65
C ARG A 175 -15.08 6.25 -4.60
N ILE A 176 -14.79 6.09 -3.31
CA ILE A 176 -15.60 6.65 -2.22
C ILE A 176 -15.57 8.17 -2.33
N TRP A 177 -14.37 8.76 -2.47
CA TRP A 177 -14.20 10.19 -2.65
C TRP A 177 -15.02 10.76 -3.81
N HIS A 178 -14.92 10.14 -4.98
CA HIS A 178 -15.68 10.60 -6.15
C HIS A 178 -17.21 10.48 -6.03
N LYS A 179 -17.69 9.60 -5.15
CA LYS A 179 -19.14 9.46 -4.88
C LYS A 179 -19.67 10.51 -3.92
N THR A 180 -18.90 10.83 -2.88
CA THR A 180 -19.36 11.71 -1.80
C THR A 180 -19.08 13.17 -2.10
N GLN A 181 -17.93 13.51 -2.67
CA GLN A 181 -17.47 14.85 -3.02
C GLN A 181 -17.48 15.86 -1.86
N ASN A 182 -17.56 15.39 -0.62
CA ASN A 182 -17.36 16.17 0.59
C ASN A 182 -16.68 15.34 1.66
N VAL A 183 -15.88 15.98 2.49
CA VAL A 183 -14.95 15.34 3.43
C VAL A 183 -15.70 14.56 4.52
N LYS A 184 -16.83 15.08 5.02
CA LYS A 184 -17.59 14.43 6.09
C LYS A 184 -18.19 13.10 5.64
N ASP A 185 -18.95 13.10 4.56
CA ASP A 185 -19.58 11.89 4.03
C ASP A 185 -18.54 10.88 3.56
N PHE A 186 -17.38 11.38 3.09
CA PHE A 186 -16.25 10.55 2.74
C PHE A 186 -15.75 9.73 3.94
N PHE A 187 -15.50 10.39 5.09
CA PHE A 187 -15.05 9.67 6.29
C PHE A 187 -16.12 8.75 6.88
N GLU A 188 -17.40 9.09 6.75
CA GLU A 188 -18.50 8.20 7.15
C GLU A 188 -18.55 6.92 6.29
N GLY A 189 -18.08 6.99 5.04
CA GLY A 189 -17.98 5.86 4.13
C GLY A 189 -16.71 5.01 4.27
N LEU A 190 -15.71 5.46 5.05
CA LEU A 190 -14.46 4.73 5.22
C LEU A 190 -14.50 3.75 6.40
N PRO A 191 -14.07 2.48 6.20
CA PRO A 191 -13.91 1.53 7.30
C PRO A 191 -12.82 1.96 8.29
N ASP A 192 -13.06 1.78 9.61
CA ASP A 192 -12.09 2.10 10.66
C ASP A 192 -11.12 0.93 10.93
N ASP A 193 -10.23 0.65 9.99
CA ASP A 193 -9.18 -0.35 10.14
C ASP A 193 -7.83 0.15 9.63
N ILE A 194 -6.76 -0.54 10.06
CA ILE A 194 -5.37 -0.15 9.75
C ILE A 194 -5.03 -0.24 8.26
N ARG A 195 -5.69 -1.14 7.49
CA ARG A 195 -5.41 -1.31 6.06
C ARG A 195 -5.96 -0.14 5.27
N HIS A 196 -7.20 0.27 5.57
CA HIS A 196 -7.82 1.45 4.97
C HIS A 196 -7.09 2.73 5.39
N GLN A 197 -6.65 2.85 6.63
CA GLN A 197 -5.81 3.97 7.07
C GLN A 197 -4.52 4.09 6.25
N ASN A 198 -3.79 2.97 6.05
CA ASN A 198 -2.55 2.96 5.27
C ASN A 198 -2.81 3.32 3.80
N ALA A 199 -3.90 2.82 3.23
CA ALA A 199 -4.30 3.17 1.87
C ALA A 199 -4.74 4.64 1.75
N PHE A 200 -5.46 5.16 2.76
CA PHE A 200 -5.81 6.57 2.84
C PHE A 200 -4.57 7.47 2.89
N CYS A 201 -3.55 7.14 3.70
CA CYS A 201 -2.29 7.91 3.70
C CYS A 201 -1.68 8.00 2.29
N LYS A 202 -1.67 6.88 1.56
CA LYS A 202 -1.12 6.82 0.20
C LYS A 202 -1.96 7.66 -0.79
N TRP A 203 -3.28 7.53 -0.72
CA TRP A 203 -4.23 8.29 -1.54
C TRP A 203 -4.15 9.78 -1.23
N PHE A 204 -4.20 10.16 0.04
CA PHE A 204 -4.18 11.55 0.48
C PHE A 204 -2.84 12.23 0.17
N SER A 205 -1.71 11.53 0.29
CA SER A 205 -0.41 12.06 -0.13
C SER A 205 -0.38 12.44 -1.61
N VAL A 206 -1.01 11.64 -2.46
CA VAL A 206 -1.14 11.96 -3.90
C VAL A 206 -2.02 13.18 -4.10
N LEU A 207 -3.13 13.27 -3.38
CA LEU A 207 -4.02 14.42 -3.42
C LEU A 207 -3.29 15.71 -3.05
N LEU A 208 -2.47 15.68 -1.99
CA LEU A 208 -1.65 16.82 -1.56
C LEU A 208 -0.57 17.25 -2.58
N GLU A 209 -0.14 16.32 -3.44
CA GLU A 209 0.82 16.63 -4.51
C GLU A 209 0.17 17.24 -5.75
N THR A 210 -1.09 16.91 -6.02
CA THR A 210 -1.79 17.23 -7.27
C THR A 210 -2.80 18.35 -7.14
N ASP A 211 -3.34 18.57 -5.94
CA ASP A 211 -4.42 19.51 -5.70
C ASP A 211 -3.99 20.78 -4.96
N SER A 212 -4.90 21.74 -4.97
CA SER A 212 -4.74 23.01 -4.27
C SER A 212 -4.72 22.81 -2.76
N LEU A 213 -4.05 23.70 -2.04
CA LEU A 213 -4.06 23.79 -0.57
C LEU A 213 -5.48 23.78 0.01
N ASN A 214 -6.47 24.31 -0.72
CA ASN A 214 -7.87 24.40 -0.29
C ASN A 214 -8.47 23.03 0.10
N LEU A 215 -8.18 21.99 -0.68
CA LEU A 215 -8.70 20.64 -0.35
C LEU A 215 -8.00 20.05 0.86
N ALA A 216 -6.70 20.29 1.01
CA ALA A 216 -5.97 19.90 2.22
C ALA A 216 -6.58 20.58 3.47
N ASP A 217 -6.93 21.85 3.35
CA ASP A 217 -7.57 22.62 4.42
C ASP A 217 -8.92 22.03 4.83
N GLU A 218 -9.77 21.62 3.88
CA GLU A 218 -11.04 20.96 4.20
C GLU A 218 -10.84 19.69 5.05
N PHE A 219 -9.83 18.88 4.74
CA PHE A 219 -9.50 17.68 5.53
C PHE A 219 -8.96 18.05 6.93
N ILE A 220 -8.14 19.09 7.03
CA ILE A 220 -7.55 19.57 8.29
C ILE A 220 -8.65 20.17 9.18
N GLU A 221 -9.56 20.96 8.63
CA GLU A 221 -10.69 21.55 9.36
C GLU A 221 -11.59 20.47 9.94
N GLN A 222 -11.97 19.45 9.14
CA GLN A 222 -12.75 18.32 9.63
C GLN A 222 -12.02 17.54 10.73
N MET A 223 -10.70 17.45 10.67
CA MET A 223 -9.90 16.87 11.73
C MET A 223 -10.04 17.66 13.05
N PHE A 224 -9.98 19.00 13.01
CA PHE A 224 -10.14 19.84 14.20
C PHE A 224 -11.58 19.85 14.74
N GLU A 225 -12.59 19.74 13.89
CA GLU A 225 -13.99 19.62 14.26
C GLU A 225 -14.34 18.32 14.97
N GLY A 226 -13.46 17.34 14.94
CA GLY A 226 -13.59 16.10 15.71
C GLY A 226 -14.03 14.92 14.88
N LEU A 227 -13.22 14.50 13.93
CA LEU A 227 -13.39 13.19 13.27
C LEU A 227 -13.54 12.07 14.30
N SER A 228 -14.55 11.24 14.12
CA SER A 228 -14.87 10.12 14.99
C SER A 228 -13.75 9.07 15.03
N TYR A 229 -12.87 9.06 14.03
CA TYR A 229 -11.82 8.06 13.84
C TYR A 229 -10.43 8.63 14.08
N GLU A 230 -9.84 8.33 15.22
CA GLU A 230 -8.50 8.82 15.60
C GLU A 230 -7.40 8.39 14.62
N ARG A 231 -7.56 7.22 13.99
CA ARG A 231 -6.60 6.71 13.01
C ARG A 231 -6.48 7.59 11.79
N TYR A 232 -7.58 8.10 11.25
CA TYR A 232 -7.56 9.00 10.09
C TYR A 232 -7.01 10.37 10.46
N THR A 233 -7.26 10.87 11.66
CA THR A 233 -6.60 12.08 12.18
C THR A 233 -5.07 11.96 12.12
N ASN A 234 -4.53 10.83 12.60
CA ASN A 234 -3.10 10.59 12.56
C ASN A 234 -2.57 10.50 11.12
N ALA A 235 -3.34 9.89 10.23
CA ALA A 235 -3.02 9.77 8.81
C ALA A 235 -2.97 11.13 8.10
N ILE A 236 -3.95 12.01 8.35
CA ILE A 236 -3.97 13.39 7.81
C ILE A 236 -2.72 14.13 8.25
N VAL A 237 -2.47 14.18 9.58
CA VAL A 237 -1.31 14.88 10.13
C VAL A 237 0.00 14.35 9.53
N ALA A 238 0.18 13.02 9.49
CA ALA A 238 1.38 12.41 8.94
C ALA A 238 1.60 12.77 7.47
N SER A 239 0.54 12.74 6.66
CA SER A 239 0.61 13.07 5.22
C SER A 239 0.91 14.55 4.98
N VAL A 240 0.24 15.46 5.71
CA VAL A 240 0.46 16.89 5.63
C VAL A 240 1.89 17.26 6.01
N LEU A 241 2.40 16.71 7.12
CA LEU A 241 3.77 16.97 7.58
C LEU A 241 4.84 16.37 6.66
N SER A 242 4.51 15.33 5.93
CA SER A 242 5.42 14.72 4.93
C SER A 242 5.42 15.48 3.61
N SER A 243 4.42 16.32 3.35
CA SER A 243 4.34 17.15 2.16
C SER A 243 5.20 18.41 2.31
N SER A 244 6.06 18.68 1.33
CA SER A 244 6.93 19.85 1.32
C SER A 244 6.16 21.19 1.29
N ASN A 245 4.99 21.21 0.68
CA ASN A 245 4.17 22.39 0.48
C ASN A 245 3.17 22.63 1.62
N CYS A 246 2.55 21.54 2.11
CA CYS A 246 1.46 21.62 3.07
C CYS A 246 1.97 21.74 4.52
N GLY A 247 3.14 21.17 4.86
CA GLY A 247 3.63 21.17 6.23
C GLY A 247 3.87 22.57 6.82
N LYS A 248 4.48 23.47 6.05
CA LYS A 248 4.68 24.87 6.46
C LYS A 248 3.34 25.60 6.60
N HIS A 249 2.49 25.53 5.59
CA HIS A 249 1.15 26.11 5.58
C HIS A 249 0.33 25.66 6.80
N PHE A 250 0.35 24.38 7.13
CA PHE A 250 -0.35 23.83 8.30
C PHE A 250 0.03 24.52 9.61
N PHE A 251 1.32 24.74 9.86
CA PHE A 251 1.76 25.43 11.09
C PHE A 251 1.47 26.91 11.09
N GLU A 252 1.48 27.56 9.95
CA GLU A 252 1.19 29.00 9.82
C GLU A 252 -0.31 29.28 9.98
N GLU A 253 -1.16 28.56 9.23
CA GLU A 253 -2.60 28.78 9.18
C GLU A 253 -3.30 28.31 10.46
N TYR A 254 -2.98 27.12 10.94
CA TYR A 254 -3.66 26.49 12.09
C TYR A 254 -2.94 26.71 13.43
N SER A 255 -2.13 27.76 13.53
CA SER A 255 -1.36 28.04 14.75
C SER A 255 -2.25 28.33 15.98
N CYS A 256 -3.44 28.84 15.80
CA CYS A 256 -4.41 29.09 16.87
C CYS A 256 -5.04 27.79 17.35
N GLU A 257 -5.49 26.94 16.45
CA GLU A 257 -6.09 25.63 16.71
C GLU A 257 -5.10 24.72 17.42
N LEU A 258 -3.85 24.73 17.01
CA LEU A 258 -2.77 23.96 17.63
C LEU A 258 -2.51 24.38 19.10
N LYS A 259 -2.69 25.65 19.44
CA LYS A 259 -2.49 26.16 20.79
C LYS A 259 -3.71 26.02 21.69
N ASN A 260 -4.89 25.83 21.11
CA ASN A 260 -6.13 25.67 21.85
C ASN A 260 -6.15 24.41 22.72
N ASN A 261 -7.05 24.36 23.70
CA ASN A 261 -7.23 23.19 24.59
C ASN A 261 -5.93 22.71 25.26
N ASN A 262 -5.16 23.64 25.85
CA ASN A 262 -3.88 23.36 26.51
C ASN A 262 -2.89 22.63 25.60
N TYR A 263 -2.75 23.07 24.34
CA TYR A 263 -1.84 22.50 23.36
C TYR A 263 -2.10 21.03 23.02
N LYS A 264 -3.32 20.55 23.17
CA LYS A 264 -3.67 19.14 22.92
C LYS A 264 -3.31 18.70 21.49
N TRP A 265 -3.69 19.54 20.51
CA TRP A 265 -3.39 19.26 19.10
C TRP A 265 -1.90 19.37 18.80
N LEU A 266 -1.23 20.39 19.30
CA LEU A 266 0.21 20.52 19.13
C LEU A 266 0.97 19.32 19.69
N SER A 267 0.61 18.86 20.87
CA SER A 267 1.21 17.68 21.48
C SER A 267 1.01 16.41 20.64
N LYS A 268 -0.17 16.26 20.04
CA LYS A 268 -0.47 15.14 19.12
C LYS A 268 0.38 15.22 17.84
N VAL A 269 0.47 16.38 17.21
CA VAL A 269 1.27 16.64 16.02
C VAL A 269 2.76 16.35 16.29
N LEU A 270 3.30 16.88 17.39
CA LEU A 270 4.70 16.63 17.78
C LEU A 270 4.98 15.15 18.03
N ARG A 271 4.03 14.42 18.64
CA ARG A 271 4.17 12.97 18.83
C ARG A 271 4.23 12.22 17.49
N ILE A 272 3.41 12.59 16.53
CA ILE A 272 3.42 12.00 15.18
C ILE A 272 4.75 12.29 14.48
N LEU A 273 5.23 13.54 14.55
CA LEU A 273 6.55 13.91 14.02
C LEU A 273 7.67 13.09 14.64
N MET A 274 7.69 12.94 15.97
CA MET A 274 8.70 12.14 16.65
C MET A 274 8.71 10.69 16.17
N ILE A 275 7.53 10.07 16.02
CA ILE A 275 7.41 8.70 15.52
C ILE A 275 7.90 8.60 14.07
N SER A 276 7.55 9.55 13.23
CA SER A 276 7.96 9.60 11.83
C SER A 276 9.48 9.81 11.68
N CYS A 277 10.06 10.70 12.48
CA CYS A 277 11.50 10.95 12.50
C CYS A 277 12.30 9.74 13.05
N GLN A 278 11.80 9.04 14.07
CA GLN A 278 12.46 7.84 14.59
C GLN A 278 12.51 6.71 13.55
N ARG A 279 11.47 6.54 12.77
CA ARG A 279 11.46 5.56 11.67
C ARG A 279 12.48 5.91 10.57
N LEU A 280 12.72 7.18 10.30
CA LEU A 280 13.77 7.61 9.36
C LEU A 280 15.18 7.34 9.92
N HIS A 281 15.41 7.55 11.21
CA HIS A 281 16.71 7.31 11.85
C HIS A 281 17.09 5.83 12.00
N SER A 282 16.13 4.95 12.20
CA SER A 282 16.40 3.49 12.28
C SER A 282 16.86 2.89 10.94
N TYR A 283 16.75 3.61 9.83
CA TYR A 283 17.25 3.21 8.52
C TYR A 283 18.59 3.84 8.13
N VAL A 284 19.14 4.78 8.95
CA VAL A 284 20.39 5.50 8.66
C VAL A 284 21.56 5.01 9.53
N THR A 285 21.28 4.19 10.54
CA THR A 285 22.32 3.63 11.42
C THR A 285 22.37 2.12 11.29
N TYR A 286 22.93 1.62 10.19
CA TYR A 286 23.73 0.36 10.16
C TYR A 286 24.23 0.11 8.75
#